data_6bf7001288e1d83e0b60182dfd0fb70e
#
_entry.id   6bf7001288e1d83e0b60182dfd0fb70e
#
_cell.length_a   1.000
_cell.length_b   1.000
_cell.length_c   1.000
_cell.angle_alpha   90.00
_cell.angle_beta   90.00
_cell.angle_gamma   90.00
#
_symmetry.space_group_name_H-M   'P 1'
#
loop_
_entity.id
_entity.type
_entity.pdbx_description
1 polymer ?
#
loop_
_entity_poly.entity_id
_entity_poly.type
_entity_poly.pdbx_seq_one_letter_code
_entity_poly.pdbx_strand_id
1 'polypeptide(L)'
;FAEGLNQESREELEYLFREWEMEQDPTELIGESMAPVRQVAIGPMLAGRELEEINWEPVKLEDPRLRSEWLEDFRQFALTDRDSLTLAGRARFERDGDSWQVSLYHEVDYLDFQNRLQKQGFSLPTTDEWAYLCGGGCRTLFPWGDGLDYSMRLHWFEDMDEDENRPYDMEEPNFFGLSIAYDPYMR
;
A
#
# COMPACT_ATOMS: atom_id res chain seq x y z
N PHE A 1 18.09 12.48 -9.58
CA PHE A 1 17.36 12.34 -8.31
C PHE A 1 17.75 13.44 -7.33
N ALA A 2 19.02 13.60 -6.97
CA ALA A 2 19.45 14.61 -5.97
C ALA A 2 19.16 16.06 -6.37
N GLU A 3 19.14 16.37 -7.66
CA GLU A 3 18.76 17.70 -8.14
C GLU A 3 17.29 18.05 -7.84
N GLY A 4 16.43 17.05 -7.74
CA GLY A 4 15.03 17.20 -7.40
C GLY A 4 14.74 17.24 -5.90
N LEU A 5 15.63 16.69 -5.03
CA LEU A 5 15.46 16.73 -3.59
C LEU A 5 15.61 18.16 -3.04
N ASN A 6 14.84 18.47 -2.00
CA ASN A 6 15.09 19.67 -1.21
C ASN A 6 16.44 19.59 -0.49
N GLN A 7 16.95 20.72 -0.02
CA GLN A 7 18.30 20.82 0.55
C GLN A 7 18.44 19.99 1.83
N GLU A 8 17.43 20.03 2.70
CA GLU A 8 17.43 19.33 3.99
C GLU A 8 17.56 17.81 3.79
N SER A 9 16.71 17.23 2.94
CA SER A 9 16.74 15.80 2.63
C SER A 9 18.04 15.36 1.95
N ARG A 10 18.66 16.23 1.18
CA ARG A 10 19.95 15.96 0.55
C ARG A 10 21.06 15.88 1.59
N GLU A 11 21.11 16.85 2.50
CA GLU A 11 22.09 16.89 3.59
C GLU A 11 21.93 15.69 4.54
N GLU A 12 20.69 15.30 4.84
CA GLU A 12 20.38 14.12 5.66
C GLU A 12 20.83 12.83 4.97
N LEU A 13 20.57 12.67 3.68
CA LEU A 13 20.98 11.52 2.91
C LEU A 13 22.51 11.37 2.87
N GLU A 14 23.24 12.47 2.62
CA GLU A 14 24.70 12.50 2.64
C GLU A 14 25.26 12.16 4.03
N TYR A 15 24.59 12.61 5.09
CA TYR A 15 24.94 12.27 6.47
C TYR A 15 24.78 10.78 6.74
N LEU A 16 23.65 10.18 6.40
CA LEU A 16 23.35 8.77 6.60
C LEU A 16 24.35 7.87 5.84
N PHE A 17 24.65 8.19 4.59
CA PHE A 17 25.62 7.41 3.80
C PHE A 17 27.02 7.46 4.40
N ARG A 18 27.41 8.60 4.96
CA ARG A 18 28.69 8.75 5.66
C ARG A 18 28.73 7.95 6.97
N GLU A 19 27.64 7.98 7.74
CA GLU A 19 27.54 7.23 9.01
C GLU A 19 27.56 5.73 8.77
N TRP A 20 26.96 5.26 7.69
CA TRP A 20 26.94 3.84 7.30
C TRP A 20 28.18 3.40 6.51
N GLU A 21 29.18 4.26 6.40
CA GLU A 21 30.43 3.99 5.67
C GLU A 21 30.20 3.49 4.23
N MET A 22 29.15 3.99 3.57
CA MET A 22 28.85 3.65 2.19
C MET A 22 29.86 4.33 1.26
N GLU A 23 30.54 3.55 0.44
CA GLU A 23 31.53 4.07 -0.52
C GLU A 23 30.89 4.73 -1.75
N GLN A 24 29.65 4.38 -2.04
CA GLN A 24 28.93 4.84 -3.21
C GLN A 24 28.24 6.20 -2.94
N ASP A 25 28.20 7.05 -3.97
CA ASP A 25 27.45 8.31 -3.89
C ASP A 25 25.93 8.04 -3.74
N PRO A 26 25.24 8.69 -2.78
CA PRO A 26 23.82 8.49 -2.56
C PRO A 26 22.97 8.72 -3.82
N THR A 27 23.33 9.72 -4.61
CA THR A 27 22.63 10.09 -5.83
C THR A 27 22.73 9.01 -6.89
N GLU A 28 23.91 8.42 -7.03
CA GLU A 28 24.19 7.36 -7.98
C GLU A 28 23.42 6.09 -7.60
N LEU A 29 23.52 5.64 -6.34
CA LEU A 29 22.85 4.44 -5.85
C LEU A 29 21.33 4.52 -5.99
N ILE A 30 20.74 5.62 -5.56
CA ILE A 30 19.28 5.79 -5.65
C ILE A 30 18.86 5.99 -7.10
N GLY A 31 19.64 6.76 -7.87
CA GLY A 31 19.38 7.00 -9.30
C GLY A 31 19.35 5.71 -10.13
N GLU A 32 20.19 4.74 -9.82
CA GLU A 32 20.18 3.42 -10.46
C GLU A 32 18.90 2.63 -10.17
N SER A 33 18.29 2.85 -9.01
CA SER A 33 17.05 2.19 -8.58
C SER A 33 15.78 2.88 -9.11
N MET A 34 15.90 4.10 -9.61
CA MET A 34 14.76 4.88 -10.11
C MET A 34 14.48 4.59 -11.58
N ALA A 35 13.19 4.63 -11.93
CA ALA A 35 12.81 4.60 -13.34
C ALA A 35 13.36 5.85 -14.07
N PRO A 36 13.94 5.69 -15.28
CA PRO A 36 14.47 6.83 -16.02
C PRO A 36 13.36 7.82 -16.37
N VAL A 37 13.68 9.11 -16.34
CA VAL A 37 12.77 10.16 -16.81
C VAL A 37 12.45 9.93 -18.29
N ARG A 38 11.18 9.80 -18.61
CA ARG A 38 10.70 9.53 -19.95
C ARG A 38 9.39 10.26 -20.24
N GLN A 39 9.14 10.54 -21.49
CA GLN A 39 7.87 11.07 -21.93
C GLN A 39 7.00 9.91 -22.43
N VAL A 40 5.81 9.80 -21.87
CA VAL A 40 4.83 8.77 -22.25
C VAL A 40 3.50 9.42 -22.58
N ALA A 41 2.74 8.76 -23.47
CA ALA A 41 1.37 9.15 -23.78
C ALA A 41 0.42 8.22 -23.03
N ILE A 42 -0.32 8.77 -22.08
CA ILE A 42 -1.36 8.03 -21.34
C ILE A 42 -2.71 8.31 -22.03
N GLY A 43 -3.35 7.24 -22.49
CA GLY A 43 -4.69 7.33 -23.07
C GLY A 43 -5.77 7.56 -22.01
N PRO A 44 -6.99 7.96 -22.42
CA PRO A 44 -8.11 8.03 -21.50
C PRO A 44 -8.42 6.64 -20.97
N MET A 45 -8.57 6.52 -19.63
CA MET A 45 -8.85 5.26 -18.96
C MET A 45 -9.85 5.44 -17.83
N LEU A 46 -10.46 4.35 -17.41
CA LEU A 46 -11.18 4.25 -16.14
C LEU A 46 -10.33 3.40 -15.20
N ALA A 47 -10.00 3.95 -14.04
CA ALA A 47 -9.26 3.25 -13.00
C ALA A 47 -10.19 2.90 -11.83
N GLY A 48 -9.97 1.75 -11.19
CA GLY A 48 -10.58 1.44 -9.91
C GLY A 48 -10.14 2.47 -8.87
N ARG A 49 -11.06 2.92 -8.05
CA ARG A 49 -10.79 3.95 -7.06
C ARG A 49 -10.08 3.38 -5.83
N GLU A 50 -10.51 2.20 -5.42
CA GLU A 50 -10.04 1.53 -4.21
C GLU A 50 -9.10 0.39 -4.57
N LEU A 51 -8.24 0.03 -3.65
CA LEU A 51 -7.41 -1.17 -3.74
C LEU A 51 -8.29 -2.41 -3.53
N GLU A 52 -8.04 -3.44 -4.30
CA GLU A 52 -8.77 -4.69 -4.23
C GLU A 52 -7.88 -5.80 -3.67
N GLU A 53 -8.32 -6.41 -2.59
CA GLU A 53 -7.63 -7.56 -2.00
C GLU A 53 -8.03 -8.85 -2.71
N ILE A 54 -7.16 -9.31 -3.58
CA ILE A 54 -7.47 -10.46 -4.45
C ILE A 54 -7.35 -11.82 -3.77
N ASN A 55 -6.61 -11.89 -2.66
CA ASN A 55 -6.29 -13.15 -1.96
C ASN A 55 -7.24 -13.44 -0.79
N TRP A 56 -8.13 -12.51 -0.45
CA TRP A 56 -9.06 -12.66 0.64
C TRP A 56 -10.49 -12.75 0.11
N GLU A 57 -11.10 -13.92 0.26
CA GLU A 57 -12.48 -14.18 -0.14
C GLU A 57 -13.41 -13.91 1.03
N PRO A 58 -14.31 -12.93 0.95
CA PRO A 58 -15.33 -12.73 1.98
C PRO A 58 -16.23 -13.96 2.08
N VAL A 59 -16.43 -14.46 3.29
CA VAL A 59 -17.26 -15.64 3.57
C VAL A 59 -18.22 -15.34 4.72
N LYS A 60 -19.22 -16.19 4.86
CA LYS A 60 -20.10 -16.14 6.05
C LYS A 60 -19.45 -16.87 7.22
N LEU A 61 -19.82 -16.48 8.44
CA LEU A 61 -19.31 -17.12 9.67
C LEU A 61 -19.65 -18.62 9.74
N GLU A 62 -20.66 -19.05 9.02
CA GLU A 62 -21.08 -20.46 8.93
C GLU A 62 -20.41 -21.23 7.80
N ASP A 63 -19.44 -20.62 7.09
CA ASP A 63 -18.72 -21.28 6.00
C ASP A 63 -18.02 -22.54 6.51
N PRO A 64 -18.25 -23.71 5.87
CA PRO A 64 -17.69 -24.99 6.35
C PRO A 64 -16.16 -25.07 6.24
N ARG A 65 -15.51 -24.15 5.53
CA ARG A 65 -14.05 -24.05 5.44
C ARG A 65 -13.43 -23.41 6.69
N LEU A 66 -14.23 -22.70 7.50
CA LEU A 66 -13.78 -22.16 8.79
C LEU A 66 -13.60 -23.29 9.80
N ARG A 67 -12.38 -23.44 10.31
CA ARG A 67 -12.05 -24.45 11.30
C ARG A 67 -12.71 -24.14 12.65
N SER A 68 -13.13 -25.16 13.35
CA SER A 68 -13.76 -25.00 14.67
C SER A 68 -12.85 -24.27 15.66
N GLU A 69 -11.54 -24.52 15.58
CA GLU A 69 -10.52 -23.87 16.40
C GLU A 69 -10.49 -22.35 16.15
N TRP A 70 -10.54 -21.92 14.88
CA TRP A 70 -10.57 -20.51 14.53
C TRP A 70 -11.83 -19.79 15.01
N LEU A 71 -12.96 -20.49 14.98
CA LEU A 71 -14.23 -19.96 15.50
C LEU A 71 -14.21 -19.82 17.02
N GLU A 72 -13.49 -20.70 17.72
CA GLU A 72 -13.33 -20.60 19.18
C GLU A 72 -12.42 -19.41 19.54
N ASP A 73 -11.28 -19.28 18.87
CA ASP A 73 -10.36 -18.15 19.05
C ASP A 73 -11.07 -16.83 18.75
N PHE A 74 -11.82 -16.79 17.65
CA PHE A 74 -12.63 -15.63 17.28
C PHE A 74 -13.65 -15.26 18.36
N ARG A 75 -14.39 -16.24 18.94
CA ARG A 75 -15.38 -15.93 20.00
C ARG A 75 -14.74 -15.27 21.22
N GLN A 76 -13.53 -15.67 21.57
CA GLN A 76 -12.80 -15.05 22.67
C GLN A 76 -12.28 -13.67 22.29
N PHE A 77 -11.76 -13.54 21.08
CA PHE A 77 -11.29 -12.28 20.53
C PHE A 77 -12.41 -11.23 20.41
N ALA A 78 -13.59 -11.63 19.97
CA ALA A 78 -14.75 -10.75 19.81
C ALA A 78 -15.24 -10.09 21.13
N LEU A 79 -14.75 -10.57 22.28
CA LEU A 79 -15.02 -9.97 23.59
C LEU A 79 -14.00 -8.87 23.95
N THR A 80 -13.00 -8.64 23.12
CA THR A 80 -11.99 -7.60 23.30
C THR A 80 -12.36 -6.33 22.51
N ASP A 81 -11.65 -5.23 22.79
CA ASP A 81 -11.83 -3.97 22.08
C ASP A 81 -11.03 -3.89 20.75
N ARG A 82 -10.44 -4.99 20.33
CA ARG A 82 -9.66 -5.05 19.08
C ARG A 82 -10.57 -5.28 17.89
N ASP A 83 -10.16 -4.73 16.75
CA ASP A 83 -10.98 -4.71 15.53
C ASP A 83 -10.55 -5.72 14.46
N SER A 84 -9.38 -6.33 14.57
CA SER A 84 -8.89 -7.30 13.58
C SER A 84 -8.17 -8.48 14.22
N LEU A 85 -8.45 -9.69 13.72
CA LEU A 85 -7.80 -10.95 14.10
C LEU A 85 -7.48 -11.75 12.84
N THR A 86 -6.20 -12.06 12.63
CA THR A 86 -5.79 -12.98 11.56
C THR A 86 -5.23 -14.26 12.17
N LEU A 87 -5.79 -15.39 11.79
CA LEU A 87 -5.44 -16.72 12.30
C LEU A 87 -4.67 -17.52 11.25
N ALA A 88 -3.44 -17.90 11.61
CA ALA A 88 -2.52 -18.71 10.79
C ALA A 88 -2.34 -18.17 9.34
N GLY A 89 -2.56 -16.86 9.09
CA GLY A 89 -2.54 -16.26 7.76
C GLY A 89 -3.59 -16.85 6.79
N ARG A 90 -4.67 -17.47 7.33
CA ARG A 90 -5.67 -18.19 6.53
C ARG A 90 -7.11 -17.75 6.76
N ALA A 91 -7.42 -17.22 7.92
CA ALA A 91 -8.72 -16.66 8.25
C ALA A 91 -8.55 -15.30 8.89
N ARG A 92 -9.33 -14.34 8.46
CA ARG A 92 -9.33 -12.96 8.95
C ARG A 92 -10.73 -12.57 9.38
N PHE A 93 -10.82 -11.94 10.52
CA PHE A 93 -12.04 -11.42 11.13
C PHE A 93 -11.81 -9.94 11.39
N GLU A 94 -12.63 -9.09 10.81
CA GLU A 94 -12.52 -7.62 10.91
C GLU A 94 -13.84 -7.06 11.41
N ARG A 95 -13.77 -6.13 12.36
CA ARG A 95 -14.95 -5.47 12.90
C ARG A 95 -15.44 -4.42 11.90
N ASP A 96 -16.71 -4.45 11.58
CA ASP A 96 -17.38 -3.46 10.75
C ASP A 96 -18.61 -2.93 11.50
N GLY A 97 -18.42 -1.86 12.26
CA GLY A 97 -19.40 -1.35 13.20
C GLY A 97 -19.79 -2.39 14.25
N ASP A 98 -21.07 -2.79 14.27
CA ASP A 98 -21.59 -3.81 15.17
C ASP A 98 -21.52 -5.23 14.61
N SER A 99 -20.94 -5.41 13.42
CA SER A 99 -20.83 -6.70 12.73
C SER A 99 -19.38 -7.13 12.54
N TRP A 100 -19.19 -8.38 12.10
CA TRP A 100 -17.89 -8.92 11.76
C TRP A 100 -17.87 -9.38 10.32
N GLN A 101 -16.89 -8.90 9.58
CA GLN A 101 -16.54 -9.45 8.29
C GLN A 101 -15.56 -10.60 8.48
N VAL A 102 -15.75 -11.66 7.71
CA VAL A 102 -14.88 -12.84 7.75
C VAL A 102 -14.35 -13.10 6.36
N SER A 103 -13.06 -13.32 6.25
CA SER A 103 -12.42 -13.64 4.98
C SER A 103 -11.51 -14.84 5.10
N LEU A 104 -11.46 -15.65 4.06
CA LEU A 104 -10.55 -16.78 3.93
C LEU A 104 -9.49 -16.47 2.87
N TYR A 105 -8.24 -16.73 3.24
CA TYR A 105 -7.13 -16.61 2.32
C TYR A 105 -7.13 -17.73 1.29
N HIS A 106 -6.94 -17.37 0.04
CA HIS A 106 -6.67 -18.30 -1.05
C HIS A 106 -5.52 -17.79 -1.93
N GLU A 107 -4.74 -18.70 -2.43
CA GLU A 107 -3.69 -18.35 -3.39
C GLU A 107 -4.33 -18.01 -4.72
N VAL A 108 -3.91 -16.90 -5.32
CA VAL A 108 -4.35 -16.47 -6.64
C VAL A 108 -3.16 -16.53 -7.58
N ASP A 109 -3.26 -17.35 -8.62
CA ASP A 109 -2.29 -17.36 -9.71
C ASP A 109 -2.43 -16.09 -10.56
N TYR A 110 -1.31 -15.50 -10.93
CA TYR A 110 -1.29 -14.24 -11.68
C TYR A 110 -2.01 -14.32 -13.02
N LEU A 111 -1.83 -15.43 -13.74
CA LEU A 111 -2.48 -15.63 -15.05
C LEU A 111 -3.99 -15.82 -14.89
N ASP A 112 -4.42 -16.54 -13.87
CA ASP A 112 -5.84 -16.71 -13.57
C ASP A 112 -6.48 -15.38 -13.18
N PHE A 113 -5.77 -14.55 -12.42
CA PHE A 113 -6.22 -13.20 -12.09
C PHE A 113 -6.36 -12.32 -13.33
N GLN A 114 -5.34 -12.27 -14.18
CA GLN A 114 -5.42 -11.53 -15.45
C GLN A 114 -6.59 -11.99 -16.31
N ASN A 115 -6.78 -13.29 -16.45
CA ASN A 115 -7.87 -13.87 -17.21
C ASN A 115 -9.26 -13.48 -16.64
N ARG A 116 -9.37 -13.42 -15.32
CA ARG A 116 -10.59 -13.00 -14.63
C ARG A 116 -10.89 -11.53 -14.93
N LEU A 117 -9.90 -10.65 -14.80
CA LEU A 117 -10.03 -9.23 -15.14
C LEU A 117 -10.46 -9.03 -16.60
N GLN A 118 -9.80 -9.70 -17.54
CA GLN A 118 -10.11 -9.59 -18.96
C GLN A 118 -11.55 -10.03 -19.29
N LYS A 119 -12.06 -11.08 -18.65
CA LYS A 119 -13.46 -11.52 -18.80
C LYS A 119 -14.45 -10.48 -18.30
N GLN A 120 -14.05 -9.66 -17.35
CA GLN A 120 -14.85 -8.56 -16.82
C GLN A 120 -14.68 -7.25 -17.61
N GLY A 121 -13.79 -7.23 -18.60
CA GLY A 121 -13.49 -6.04 -19.40
C GLY A 121 -12.46 -5.10 -18.76
N PHE A 122 -11.72 -5.60 -17.78
CA PHE A 122 -10.64 -4.87 -17.11
C PHE A 122 -9.25 -5.42 -17.49
N SER A 123 -8.22 -4.66 -17.20
CA SER A 123 -6.82 -5.06 -17.30
C SER A 123 -6.03 -4.45 -16.15
N LEU A 124 -4.90 -5.05 -15.83
CA LEU A 124 -3.91 -4.38 -14.99
C LEU A 124 -3.30 -3.20 -15.76
N PRO A 125 -2.96 -2.10 -15.08
CA PRO A 125 -2.27 -0.99 -15.70
C PRO A 125 -0.87 -1.43 -16.17
N THR A 126 -0.40 -0.82 -17.23
CA THR A 126 1.02 -0.88 -17.61
C THR A 126 1.87 -0.15 -16.57
N THR A 127 3.18 -0.36 -16.60
CA THR A 127 4.12 0.35 -15.69
C THR A 127 3.98 1.88 -15.81
N ASP A 128 3.77 2.39 -17.01
CA ASP A 128 3.62 3.83 -17.25
C ASP A 128 2.29 4.36 -16.73
N GLU A 129 1.21 3.63 -16.96
CA GLU A 129 -0.12 3.96 -16.43
C GLU A 129 -0.13 3.91 -14.91
N TRP A 130 0.49 2.86 -14.32
CA TRP A 130 0.63 2.74 -12.88
C TRP A 130 1.40 3.92 -12.28
N ALA A 131 2.55 4.27 -12.84
CA ALA A 131 3.34 5.41 -12.37
C ALA A 131 2.55 6.72 -12.46
N TYR A 132 1.77 6.92 -13.53
CA TYR A 132 0.90 8.07 -13.68
C TYR A 132 -0.22 8.12 -12.64
N LEU A 133 -0.89 6.99 -12.41
CA LEU A 133 -1.98 6.88 -11.43
C LEU A 133 -1.48 7.10 -10.00
N CYS A 134 -0.34 6.46 -9.64
CA CYS A 134 0.28 6.65 -8.32
C CYS A 134 0.71 8.09 -8.07
N GLY A 135 1.31 8.73 -9.07
CA GLY A 135 1.74 10.12 -8.95
C GLY A 135 0.57 11.11 -8.83
N GLY A 136 -0.66 10.70 -9.17
CA GLY A 136 -1.84 11.56 -9.05
C GLY A 136 -1.72 12.88 -9.82
N GLY A 137 -0.84 12.95 -10.83
CA GLY A 137 -0.56 14.17 -11.60
C GLY A 137 0.39 15.15 -10.89
N CYS A 138 1.02 14.77 -9.79
CA CYS A 138 2.04 15.59 -9.12
C CYS A 138 3.24 15.85 -10.06
N ARG A 139 3.97 16.94 -9.80
CA ARG A 139 5.20 17.33 -10.54
C ARG A 139 6.45 17.26 -9.67
N THR A 140 6.29 16.76 -8.47
CA THR A 140 7.33 16.54 -7.46
C THR A 140 7.90 15.15 -7.57
N LEU A 141 9.04 14.89 -6.94
CA LEU A 141 9.66 13.55 -6.91
C LEU A 141 8.74 12.51 -6.29
N PHE A 142 8.00 12.90 -5.26
CA PHE A 142 7.06 12.05 -4.54
C PHE A 142 5.67 12.68 -4.53
N PRO A 143 4.61 11.91 -4.28
CA PRO A 143 3.27 12.46 -4.12
C PRO A 143 3.17 13.55 -3.03
N TRP A 144 4.00 13.50 -2.00
CA TRP A 144 4.04 14.44 -0.88
C TRP A 144 5.03 15.61 -1.07
N GLY A 145 5.81 15.66 -2.16
CA GLY A 145 6.74 16.76 -2.43
C GLY A 145 8.13 16.29 -2.86
N ASP A 146 9.13 17.13 -2.60
CA ASP A 146 10.54 16.87 -2.98
C ASP A 146 11.42 16.54 -1.77
N GLY A 147 10.84 16.22 -0.63
CA GLY A 147 11.52 15.80 0.59
C GLY A 147 11.46 14.30 0.81
N LEU A 148 12.51 13.75 1.42
CA LEU A 148 12.47 12.42 2.00
C LEU A 148 11.72 12.54 3.32
N ASP A 149 10.52 12.01 3.38
CA ASP A 149 9.72 11.98 4.59
C ASP A 149 9.62 10.55 5.09
N TYR A 150 10.33 10.25 6.18
CA TYR A 150 10.26 8.94 6.84
C TYR A 150 9.05 8.80 7.76
N SER A 151 8.35 9.90 8.00
CA SER A 151 7.14 9.93 8.82
C SER A 151 5.86 9.67 8.02
N MET A 152 5.97 8.95 6.90
CA MET A 152 4.80 8.55 6.12
C MET A 152 3.77 7.89 7.02
N ARG A 153 2.55 8.45 7.07
CA ARG A 153 1.44 7.83 7.75
C ARG A 153 1.01 6.61 6.96
N LEU A 154 1.38 5.48 7.49
CA LEU A 154 0.72 4.22 7.21
C LEU A 154 -0.06 3.85 8.47
N HIS A 155 -1.17 3.21 8.34
CA HIS A 155 -2.01 2.72 9.45
C HIS A 155 -1.21 1.97 10.53
N TRP A 156 -0.16 1.29 10.10
CA TRP A 156 0.83 0.61 10.94
C TRP A 156 1.50 1.53 11.99
N PHE A 157 1.61 2.84 11.73
CA PHE A 157 2.29 3.80 12.59
C PHE A 157 1.34 4.68 13.41
N GLU A 158 0.05 4.32 13.51
CA GLU A 158 -0.94 5.08 14.29
C GLU A 158 -0.58 5.21 15.77
N ASP A 159 0.15 4.23 16.33
CA ASP A 159 0.63 4.26 17.72
C ASP A 159 1.86 5.18 17.92
N MET A 160 2.42 5.74 16.87
CA MET A 160 3.48 6.73 16.98
C MET A 160 2.87 8.12 17.12
N ASP A 161 3.32 8.87 18.14
CA ASP A 161 2.85 10.21 18.52
C ASP A 161 2.32 11.00 17.31
N GLU A 162 1.08 11.47 17.44
CA GLU A 162 0.42 12.32 16.45
C GLU A 162 1.27 13.56 16.15
N ASP A 163 2.15 13.46 15.19
CA ASP A 163 2.84 14.62 14.68
C ASP A 163 1.87 15.38 13.78
N GLU A 164 1.28 16.44 14.32
CA GLU A 164 0.28 17.27 13.66
C GLU A 164 0.74 17.87 12.32
N ASN A 165 2.04 17.74 11.99
CA ASN A 165 2.66 18.34 10.83
C ASN A 165 2.99 17.35 9.70
N ARG A 166 2.43 16.15 9.68
CA ARG A 166 2.69 15.20 8.58
C ARG A 166 2.10 15.73 7.26
N PRO A 167 2.92 15.98 6.26
CA PRO A 167 2.48 16.70 5.05
C PRO A 167 1.63 15.85 4.12
N TYR A 168 1.65 14.51 4.27
CA TYR A 168 0.97 13.58 3.37
C TYR A 168 0.64 12.26 4.07
N ASP A 169 -0.56 11.77 3.85
CA ASP A 169 -1.02 10.45 4.25
C ASP A 169 -1.14 9.56 3.01
N MET A 170 -0.36 8.47 2.95
CA MET A 170 -0.37 7.58 1.79
C MET A 170 -1.62 6.70 1.71
N GLU A 171 -2.37 6.58 2.80
CA GLU A 171 -3.63 5.83 2.84
C GLU A 171 -4.81 6.68 2.37
N GLU A 172 -4.66 8.01 2.38
CA GLU A 172 -5.62 8.92 1.81
C GLU A 172 -5.60 8.88 0.27
N PRO A 173 -6.73 9.11 -0.38
CA PRO A 173 -6.77 9.18 -1.83
C PRO A 173 -5.86 10.28 -2.38
N ASN A 174 -5.11 9.98 -3.43
CA ASN A 174 -4.27 10.96 -4.11
C ASN A 174 -5.09 12.04 -4.84
N PHE A 175 -4.42 12.97 -5.54
CA PHE A 175 -5.09 14.06 -6.26
C PHE A 175 -6.08 13.61 -7.35
N PHE A 176 -5.98 12.36 -7.81
CA PHE A 176 -6.99 11.78 -8.69
C PHE A 176 -8.15 11.13 -7.93
N GLY A 177 -8.12 11.13 -6.61
CA GLY A 177 -9.09 10.45 -5.76
C GLY A 177 -8.94 8.93 -5.75
N LEU A 178 -7.72 8.43 -5.98
CA LEU A 178 -7.39 7.01 -6.01
C LEU A 178 -6.65 6.63 -4.74
N SER A 179 -7.05 5.54 -4.10
CA SER A 179 -6.28 4.89 -3.04
C SER A 179 -5.12 4.11 -3.67
N ILE A 180 -3.88 4.53 -3.43
CA ILE A 180 -2.68 4.00 -4.07
C ILE A 180 -1.78 3.17 -3.15
N ALA A 181 -1.95 3.31 -1.86
CA ALA A 181 -1.25 2.53 -0.86
C ALA A 181 -2.22 2.05 0.21
N TYR A 182 -1.88 0.94 0.78
CA TYR A 182 -2.47 0.39 1.98
C TYR A 182 -1.31 -0.18 2.78
N ASP A 183 -1.49 -0.48 4.04
CA ASP A 183 -0.41 -1.04 4.83
C ASP A 183 0.28 -2.20 4.10
N PRO A 184 1.52 -2.01 3.57
CA PRO A 184 2.18 -3.03 2.77
C PRO A 184 2.66 -4.23 3.61
N TYR A 185 2.62 -4.11 4.94
CA TYR A 185 3.08 -5.15 5.87
C TYR A 185 1.96 -6.05 6.37
N MET A 186 0.72 -5.62 6.23
CA MET A 186 -0.45 -6.35 6.72
C MET A 186 -1.16 -7.18 5.64
N ARG A 187 -0.74 -7.09 4.37
CA ARG A 187 -1.49 -7.66 3.24
C ARG A 187 -0.64 -8.35 2.22
#